data_6bd7de283c2aac8069b1313ed3477c9a
#
_entry.id   6bd7de283c2aac8069b1313ed3477c9a
#
_cell.length_a   1.000
_cell.length_b   1.000
_cell.length_c   1.000
_cell.angle_alpha   90.00
_cell.angle_beta   90.00
_cell.angle_gamma   90.00
#
_symmetry.space_group_name_H-M   'P 1'
#
loop_
_entity.id
_entity.type
_entity.pdbx_description
1 polymer ?
#
loop_
_entity_poly.entity_id
_entity_poly.type
_entity_poly.pdbx_seq_one_letter_code
_entity_poly.pdbx_strand_id
1 'polypeptide(L)'
;MTICRSSITPRSELFRSWNGRVALVLFCTALLLWTPLAASAKSKPHRAPRPEPELKILDLNISPNPYTISSGSLQFSALVQLPKELNGATLLEVSSFITSPSKNSLRFLTIRKPLDPHAASTDGAAPPRTSVLLTWDGLDQKKAPSGAGLYNFEVRAKLLANGEKGPRTQMVAWPKRGTIEVK
;
A
#
# COMPACT_ATOMS: atom_id res chain seq x y z
N MET A 1 33.13 0.14 -51.30
CA MET A 1 32.29 0.15 -52.52
C MET A 1 30.88 0.25 -52.00
N THR A 2 30.08 1.19 -52.17
CA THR A 2 29.77 2.25 -53.06
C THR A 2 28.84 3.21 -52.30
N ILE A 3 29.15 4.46 -52.30
CA ILE A 3 28.42 5.55 -51.65
C ILE A 3 27.23 5.90 -52.55
N CYS A 4 26.04 6.05 -52.03
CA CYS A 4 24.96 6.81 -52.66
C CYS A 4 24.48 7.93 -51.76
N ARG A 5 24.93 9.14 -52.14
CA ARG A 5 24.46 10.44 -51.69
C ARG A 5 23.23 10.80 -52.55
N SER A 6 22.09 11.12 -51.93
CA SER A 6 21.04 11.87 -52.63
C SER A 6 20.71 13.13 -51.86
N SER A 7 21.09 14.24 -52.44
CA SER A 7 20.74 15.60 -52.13
C SER A 7 19.27 15.87 -52.48
N ILE A 8 18.53 16.48 -51.54
CA ILE A 8 17.22 17.07 -51.85
C ILE A 8 17.31 18.55 -51.45
N THR A 9 17.17 19.38 -52.47
CA THR A 9 17.13 20.84 -52.53
C THR A 9 15.93 21.44 -51.78
N PRO A 10 16.07 22.65 -51.21
CA PRO A 10 14.95 23.38 -50.62
C PRO A 10 14.12 24.08 -51.72
N ARG A 11 12.84 23.98 -51.61
CA ARG A 11 11.91 24.76 -52.44
C ARG A 11 11.36 25.90 -51.58
N SER A 12 11.96 27.04 -51.73
CA SER A 12 11.48 28.34 -51.33
C SER A 12 10.42 28.87 -52.27
N GLU A 13 9.63 29.80 -51.72
CA GLU A 13 8.80 30.80 -52.41
C GLU A 13 7.36 30.40 -52.71
N LEU A 14 6.46 31.05 -52.00
CA LEU A 14 5.38 31.93 -52.46
C LEU A 14 4.21 31.91 -51.44
N PHE A 15 4.21 32.81 -50.50
CA PHE A 15 2.94 33.34 -49.99
C PHE A 15 3.02 34.87 -49.91
N ARG A 16 2.52 35.42 -50.99
CA ARG A 16 2.29 36.85 -51.26
C ARG A 16 1.14 37.36 -50.41
N SER A 17 1.38 38.43 -49.70
CA SER A 17 0.48 39.44 -49.19
C SER A 17 -1.03 39.20 -49.38
N TRP A 18 -1.71 38.90 -48.30
CA TRP A 18 -3.14 39.09 -48.18
C TRP A 18 -3.44 40.12 -47.08
N ASN A 19 -4.21 41.12 -47.52
CA ASN A 19 -4.50 42.39 -46.88
C ASN A 19 -4.76 42.31 -45.38
N GLY A 20 -3.97 43.09 -44.61
CA GLY A 20 -4.03 43.22 -43.16
C GLY A 20 -5.29 43.84 -42.55
N ARG A 21 -6.38 44.00 -43.34
CA ARG A 21 -7.65 44.52 -42.85
C ARG A 21 -8.70 43.44 -42.54
N VAL A 22 -8.58 42.25 -43.06
CA VAL A 22 -9.51 41.15 -42.81
C VAL A 22 -9.07 40.36 -41.54
N ALA A 23 -7.78 40.36 -41.23
CA ALA A 23 -7.25 39.66 -40.06
C ALA A 23 -7.66 40.32 -38.72
N LEU A 24 -7.90 41.64 -38.69
CA LEU A 24 -8.24 42.36 -37.46
C LEU A 24 -9.68 42.10 -36.99
N VAL A 25 -10.61 41.89 -37.91
CA VAL A 25 -12.04 41.67 -37.56
C VAL A 25 -12.26 40.22 -37.10
N LEU A 26 -11.50 39.24 -37.59
CA LEU A 26 -11.60 37.85 -37.16
C LEU A 26 -10.94 37.60 -35.78
N PHE A 27 -9.97 38.45 -35.38
CA PHE A 27 -9.31 38.31 -34.09
C PHE A 27 -10.17 38.82 -32.92
N CYS A 28 -11.04 39.83 -33.16
CA CYS A 28 -11.94 40.33 -32.13
C CYS A 28 -13.14 39.45 -31.85
N THR A 29 -13.58 38.63 -32.81
CA THR A 29 -14.71 37.70 -32.60
C THR A 29 -14.29 36.41 -31.90
N ALA A 30 -13.02 36.00 -31.96
CA ALA A 30 -12.50 34.82 -31.29
C ALA A 30 -12.29 35.03 -29.77
N LEU A 31 -12.13 36.27 -29.31
CA LEU A 31 -11.92 36.63 -27.91
C LEU A 31 -13.18 36.62 -27.05
N LEU A 32 -14.37 36.62 -27.66
CA LEU A 32 -15.65 36.65 -26.94
C LEU A 32 -16.21 35.24 -26.63
N LEU A 33 -15.62 34.17 -27.15
CA LEU A 33 -16.09 32.80 -26.94
C LEU A 33 -15.28 32.04 -25.89
N TRP A 34 -14.26 32.65 -25.28
CA TRP A 34 -13.53 32.02 -24.19
C TRP A 34 -14.14 32.38 -22.83
N THR A 35 -15.41 32.03 -22.65
CA THR A 35 -15.95 31.91 -21.29
C THR A 35 -15.26 30.73 -20.63
N PRO A 36 -14.56 30.91 -19.50
CA PRO A 36 -14.08 29.75 -18.77
C PRO A 36 -15.31 28.98 -18.32
N LEU A 37 -15.52 27.78 -18.87
CA LEU A 37 -16.42 26.81 -18.26
C LEU A 37 -15.90 26.63 -16.82
N ALA A 38 -16.55 27.26 -15.86
CA ALA A 38 -16.29 27.02 -14.46
C ALA A 38 -16.54 25.53 -14.24
N ALA A 39 -15.44 24.75 -14.29
CA ALA A 39 -15.46 23.35 -13.91
C ALA A 39 -15.92 23.31 -12.47
N SER A 40 -17.22 23.04 -12.27
CA SER A 40 -17.80 22.76 -10.96
C SER A 40 -17.04 21.56 -10.41
N ALA A 41 -16.01 21.83 -9.63
CA ALA A 41 -15.26 20.82 -8.93
C ALA A 41 -16.27 20.14 -8.00
N LYS A 42 -16.78 18.97 -8.41
CA LYS A 42 -17.58 18.10 -7.55
C LYS A 42 -16.73 17.84 -6.31
N SER A 43 -16.99 18.57 -5.23
CA SER A 43 -16.43 18.27 -3.92
C SER A 43 -16.75 16.81 -3.62
N LYS A 44 -15.69 15.98 -3.51
CA LYS A 44 -15.87 14.59 -3.10
C LYS A 44 -16.64 14.61 -1.78
N PRO A 45 -17.76 13.88 -1.67
CA PRO A 45 -18.52 13.84 -0.42
C PRO A 45 -17.54 13.45 0.71
N HIS A 46 -17.53 14.25 1.75
CA HIS A 46 -16.69 14.02 2.92
C HIS A 46 -17.16 12.70 3.55
N ARG A 47 -16.41 11.63 3.27
CA ARG A 47 -16.75 10.29 3.76
C ARG A 47 -16.61 10.33 5.28
N ALA A 48 -17.68 10.02 6.00
CA ALA A 48 -17.65 9.92 7.45
C ALA A 48 -16.47 9.03 7.92
N PRO A 49 -15.78 9.40 9.00
CA PRO A 49 -14.69 8.59 9.53
C PRO A 49 -15.17 7.16 9.74
N ARG A 50 -14.41 6.21 9.22
CA ARG A 50 -14.73 4.79 9.40
C ARG A 50 -14.54 4.44 10.89
N PRO A 51 -15.53 3.82 11.55
CA PRO A 51 -15.37 3.43 12.95
C PRO A 51 -14.15 2.51 13.10
N GLU A 52 -13.42 2.74 14.19
CA GLU A 52 -12.23 1.96 14.49
C GLU A 52 -12.62 0.51 14.82
N PRO A 53 -11.97 -0.50 14.22
CA PRO A 53 -12.28 -1.90 14.51
C PRO A 53 -11.90 -2.26 15.95
N GLU A 54 -12.64 -3.17 16.57
CA GLU A 54 -12.33 -3.67 17.91
C GLU A 54 -11.05 -4.50 17.94
N LEU A 55 -10.74 -5.20 16.85
CA LEU A 55 -9.45 -5.87 16.66
C LEU A 55 -8.37 -4.82 16.41
N LYS A 56 -7.36 -4.78 17.28
CA LYS A 56 -6.29 -3.77 17.22
C LYS A 56 -4.92 -4.40 17.40
N ILE A 57 -3.94 -3.90 16.68
CA ILE A 57 -2.52 -4.14 16.99
C ILE A 57 -2.10 -3.03 17.95
N LEU A 58 -1.96 -3.34 19.23
CA LEU A 58 -1.63 -2.37 20.28
C LEU A 58 -0.18 -1.95 20.16
N ASP A 59 0.71 -2.94 20.13
CA ASP A 59 2.14 -2.73 20.09
C ASP A 59 2.79 -3.61 19.02
N LEU A 60 3.89 -3.12 18.47
CA LEU A 60 4.70 -3.81 17.47
C LEU A 60 6.17 -3.48 17.71
N ASN A 61 6.91 -4.47 18.18
CA ASN A 61 8.34 -4.37 18.37
C ASN A 61 9.07 -5.19 17.30
N ILE A 62 10.16 -4.62 16.76
CA ILE A 62 10.97 -5.24 15.73
C ILE A 62 12.42 -5.27 16.20
N SER A 63 12.98 -6.46 16.27
CA SER A 63 14.33 -6.65 16.80
C SER A 63 15.05 -7.78 16.05
N PRO A 64 16.35 -7.60 15.75
CA PRO A 64 17.15 -6.38 15.87
C PRO A 64 16.84 -5.35 14.78
N ASN A 65 16.98 -4.06 15.09
CA ASN A 65 16.92 -3.00 14.08
C ASN A 65 18.00 -1.95 14.40
N PRO A 66 19.06 -1.76 13.62
CA PRO A 66 19.29 -2.35 12.27
C PRO A 66 19.47 -3.87 12.27
N TYR A 67 19.03 -4.50 11.20
CA TYR A 67 19.13 -5.95 11.01
C TYR A 67 20.31 -6.32 10.10
N THR A 68 21.09 -7.31 10.53
CA THR A 68 22.15 -7.91 9.72
C THR A 68 21.81 -9.35 9.44
N ILE A 69 21.83 -9.78 8.19
CA ILE A 69 21.41 -11.12 7.78
C ILE A 69 22.24 -12.22 8.48
N SER A 70 23.54 -11.97 8.71
CA SER A 70 24.43 -12.89 9.43
C SER A 70 24.12 -13.01 10.93
N SER A 71 23.34 -12.12 11.51
CA SER A 71 23.02 -12.13 12.95
C SER A 71 21.82 -13.00 13.32
N GLY A 72 21.25 -13.73 12.39
CA GLY A 72 20.08 -14.58 12.61
C GLY A 72 18.81 -14.07 11.97
N SER A 73 17.67 -14.22 12.62
CA SER A 73 16.38 -13.79 12.09
C SER A 73 15.88 -12.51 12.74
N LEU A 74 15.25 -11.65 11.94
CA LEU A 74 14.51 -10.50 12.41
C LEU A 74 13.16 -10.94 12.98
N GLN A 75 12.80 -10.44 14.13
CA GLN A 75 11.56 -10.77 14.82
C GLN A 75 10.59 -9.59 14.85
N PHE A 76 9.34 -9.84 14.48
CA PHE A 76 8.21 -8.92 14.63
C PHE A 76 7.34 -9.44 15.77
N SER A 77 7.42 -8.82 16.93
CA SER A 77 6.58 -9.14 18.10
C SER A 77 5.39 -8.21 18.12
N ALA A 78 4.20 -8.73 17.83
CA ALA A 78 2.96 -7.97 17.80
C ALA A 78 2.08 -8.33 19.01
N LEU A 79 1.63 -7.31 19.76
CA LEU A 79 0.60 -7.45 20.77
C LEU A 79 -0.75 -7.08 20.16
N VAL A 80 -1.63 -8.06 20.06
CA VAL A 80 -2.94 -7.93 19.43
C VAL A 80 -4.03 -7.96 20.49
N GLN A 81 -4.89 -6.95 20.49
CA GLN A 81 -6.13 -6.90 21.24
C GLN A 81 -7.23 -7.55 20.43
N LEU A 82 -7.90 -8.51 21.00
CA LEU A 82 -9.06 -9.16 20.40
C LEU A 82 -10.34 -8.40 20.78
N PRO A 83 -11.40 -8.50 19.98
CA PRO A 83 -12.72 -7.99 20.39
C PRO A 83 -13.24 -8.76 21.60
N LYS A 84 -14.18 -8.16 22.32
CA LYS A 84 -14.84 -8.80 23.44
C LYS A 84 -15.61 -10.05 23.01
N GLU A 85 -16.23 -9.99 21.85
CA GLU A 85 -16.97 -11.11 21.25
C GLU A 85 -16.27 -11.58 19.98
N LEU A 86 -15.95 -12.86 19.92
CA LEU A 86 -15.27 -13.45 18.77
C LEU A 86 -16.23 -13.74 17.59
N ASN A 87 -17.56 -13.73 17.84
CA ASN A 87 -18.60 -13.93 16.82
C ASN A 87 -18.34 -15.14 15.89
N GLY A 88 -17.88 -16.26 16.47
CA GLY A 88 -17.53 -17.47 15.74
C GLY A 88 -16.15 -17.43 15.07
N ALA A 89 -15.31 -16.42 15.32
CA ALA A 89 -13.92 -16.45 14.90
C ALA A 89 -13.15 -17.52 15.66
N THR A 90 -12.42 -18.36 14.93
CA THR A 90 -11.67 -19.49 15.47
C THR A 90 -10.16 -19.33 15.30
N LEU A 91 -9.72 -18.41 14.44
CA LEU A 91 -8.31 -18.20 14.11
C LEU A 91 -7.97 -16.71 14.08
N LEU A 92 -6.83 -16.37 14.66
CA LEU A 92 -6.15 -15.09 14.45
C LEU A 92 -5.05 -15.29 13.41
N GLU A 93 -5.15 -14.62 12.29
CA GLU A 93 -4.08 -14.53 11.30
C GLU A 93 -3.34 -13.20 11.46
N VAL A 94 -2.04 -13.28 11.67
CA VAL A 94 -1.16 -12.12 11.62
C VAL A 94 -0.20 -12.29 10.46
N SER A 95 -0.10 -11.27 9.63
CA SER A 95 0.77 -11.28 8.47
C SER A 95 1.63 -10.02 8.40
N SER A 96 2.86 -10.17 7.90
CA SER A 96 3.75 -9.06 7.59
C SER A 96 4.10 -9.09 6.12
N PHE A 97 4.01 -7.94 5.49
CA PHE A 97 4.39 -7.73 4.10
C PHE A 97 5.61 -6.80 4.05
N ILE A 98 6.72 -7.30 3.53
CA ILE A 98 7.98 -6.58 3.44
C ILE A 98 8.20 -6.17 1.98
N THR A 99 8.50 -4.90 1.74
CA THR A 99 8.76 -4.34 0.42
C THR A 99 10.13 -3.67 0.37
N SER A 100 10.78 -3.78 -0.78
CA SER A 100 12.05 -3.09 -1.05
C SER A 100 11.86 -1.57 -1.14
N PRO A 101 12.96 -0.77 -1.10
CA PRO A 101 12.90 0.67 -1.34
C PRO A 101 12.21 1.05 -2.66
N SER A 102 12.35 0.22 -3.68
CA SER A 102 11.67 0.37 -4.99
C SER A 102 10.21 -0.08 -4.99
N LYS A 103 9.63 -0.36 -3.80
CA LYS A 103 8.25 -0.82 -3.61
C LYS A 103 7.93 -2.19 -4.22
N ASN A 104 8.94 -2.97 -4.54
CA ASN A 104 8.73 -4.35 -4.97
C ASN A 104 8.47 -5.24 -3.76
N SER A 105 7.53 -6.19 -3.91
CA SER A 105 7.26 -7.21 -2.90
C SER A 105 8.50 -8.08 -2.69
N LEU A 106 8.99 -8.12 -1.45
CA LEU A 106 10.15 -8.90 -1.09
C LEU A 106 9.75 -10.22 -0.41
N ARG A 107 8.97 -10.13 0.65
CA ARG A 107 8.57 -11.27 1.47
C ARG A 107 7.19 -11.08 2.06
N PHE A 108 6.43 -12.17 2.11
CA PHE A 108 5.18 -12.27 2.84
C PHE A 108 5.35 -13.31 3.95
N LEU A 109 5.12 -12.87 5.19
CA LEU A 109 5.14 -13.73 6.38
C LEU A 109 3.72 -13.86 6.89
N THR A 110 3.32 -15.04 7.33
CA THR A 110 2.03 -15.24 7.95
C THR A 110 2.09 -16.30 9.03
N ILE A 111 1.35 -16.07 10.11
CA ILE A 111 1.12 -17.05 11.16
C ILE A 111 -0.36 -17.08 11.49
N ARG A 112 -0.87 -18.26 11.79
CA ARG A 112 -2.24 -18.48 12.25
C ARG A 112 -2.20 -19.08 13.64
N LYS A 113 -2.88 -18.43 14.57
CA LYS A 113 -3.02 -18.88 15.94
C LYS A 113 -4.47 -19.25 16.19
N PRO A 114 -4.78 -20.48 16.65
CA PRO A 114 -6.13 -20.82 17.06
C PRO A 114 -6.55 -19.96 18.25
N LEU A 115 -7.81 -19.57 18.28
CA LEU A 115 -8.43 -18.82 19.36
C LEU A 115 -9.34 -19.77 20.13
N ASP A 116 -9.26 -19.68 21.44
CA ASP A 116 -10.21 -20.33 22.31
C ASP A 116 -11.48 -19.48 22.40
N PRO A 117 -12.64 -19.97 21.94
CA PRO A 117 -13.89 -19.24 21.98
C PRO A 117 -14.31 -18.90 23.43
N HIS A 118 -13.86 -19.65 24.43
CA HIS A 118 -14.18 -19.42 25.85
C HIS A 118 -13.26 -18.36 26.49
N ALA A 119 -12.11 -18.06 25.92
CA ALA A 119 -11.19 -17.07 26.46
C ALA A 119 -11.70 -15.62 26.35
N ALA A 120 -12.74 -15.38 25.55
CA ALA A 120 -13.28 -14.04 25.30
C ALA A 120 -14.40 -13.62 26.29
N SER A 121 -14.95 -14.53 27.07
CA SER A 121 -16.21 -14.32 27.82
C SER A 121 -16.03 -14.13 29.32
N THR A 122 -15.25 -13.14 29.73
CA THR A 122 -15.28 -12.72 31.13
C THR A 122 -16.00 -11.38 31.19
N ASP A 123 -17.26 -11.40 31.65
CA ASP A 123 -18.08 -10.22 31.85
C ASP A 123 -17.31 -9.17 32.69
N GLY A 124 -17.17 -7.97 32.14
CA GLY A 124 -16.50 -6.83 32.80
C GLY A 124 -14.97 -6.80 32.70
N ALA A 125 -14.32 -7.82 32.16
CA ALA A 125 -12.86 -7.82 32.02
C ALA A 125 -12.39 -6.95 30.83
N ALA A 126 -11.13 -6.50 30.91
CA ALA A 126 -10.47 -5.84 29.80
C ALA A 126 -10.44 -6.75 28.56
N PRO A 127 -10.50 -6.18 27.34
CA PRO A 127 -10.47 -6.98 26.13
C PRO A 127 -9.23 -7.90 26.10
N PRO A 128 -9.41 -9.18 25.68
CA PRO A 128 -8.33 -10.15 25.71
C PRO A 128 -7.19 -9.74 24.77
N ARG A 129 -5.96 -10.05 25.17
CA ARG A 129 -4.75 -9.72 24.43
C ARG A 129 -3.96 -10.98 24.13
N THR A 130 -3.35 -11.04 22.97
CA THR A 130 -2.46 -12.14 22.60
C THR A 130 -1.21 -11.62 21.90
N SER A 131 -0.06 -12.22 22.22
CA SER A 131 1.17 -11.91 21.53
C SER A 131 1.39 -12.90 20.38
N VAL A 132 1.92 -12.38 19.28
CA VAL A 132 2.26 -13.14 18.08
C VAL A 132 3.64 -12.74 17.61
N LEU A 133 4.46 -13.73 17.26
CA LEU A 133 5.82 -13.56 16.79
C LEU A 133 5.91 -14.02 15.34
N LEU A 134 6.30 -13.11 14.44
CA LEU A 134 6.68 -13.42 13.06
C LEU A 134 8.20 -13.32 12.93
N THR A 135 8.82 -14.17 12.14
CA THR A 135 10.26 -14.17 11.93
C THR A 135 10.59 -14.05 10.45
N TRP A 136 11.59 -13.22 10.14
CA TRP A 136 12.12 -13.05 8.80
C TRP A 136 13.60 -13.43 8.78
N ASP A 137 13.96 -14.31 7.88
CA ASP A 137 15.30 -14.83 7.68
C ASP A 137 16.22 -13.93 6.84
N GLY A 138 15.76 -12.74 6.44
CA GLY A 138 16.49 -11.84 5.56
C GLY A 138 16.46 -12.25 4.09
N LEU A 139 15.72 -13.30 3.74
CA LEU A 139 15.60 -13.78 2.37
C LEU A 139 14.34 -13.27 1.69
N ASP A 140 14.41 -13.11 0.38
CA ASP A 140 13.25 -12.82 -0.46
C ASP A 140 12.38 -14.07 -0.71
N GLN A 141 11.33 -13.93 -1.53
CA GLN A 141 10.45 -15.05 -1.90
C GLN A 141 11.19 -16.13 -2.72
N LYS A 142 12.27 -15.78 -3.40
CA LYS A 142 13.11 -16.69 -4.19
C LYS A 142 14.24 -17.30 -3.38
N LYS A 143 14.28 -17.05 -2.07
CA LYS A 143 15.34 -17.44 -1.14
C LYS A 143 16.70 -16.79 -1.43
N ALA A 144 16.73 -15.69 -2.15
CA ALA A 144 17.92 -14.87 -2.32
C ALA A 144 18.08 -13.90 -1.14
N PRO A 145 19.30 -13.62 -0.67
CA PRO A 145 19.53 -12.67 0.41
C PRO A 145 19.13 -11.25 -0.01
N SER A 146 18.47 -10.55 0.90
CA SER A 146 18.12 -9.15 0.69
C SER A 146 19.38 -8.29 0.74
N GLY A 147 19.51 -7.32 -0.15
CA GLY A 147 20.64 -6.38 -0.11
C GLY A 147 20.50 -5.40 1.06
N ALA A 148 21.59 -4.69 1.38
CA ALA A 148 21.55 -3.61 2.36
C ALA A 148 20.62 -2.48 1.90
N GLY A 149 19.88 -1.86 2.82
CA GLY A 149 18.97 -0.77 2.51
C GLY A 149 17.82 -0.62 3.49
N LEU A 150 16.96 0.37 3.22
CA LEU A 150 15.73 0.63 3.98
C LEU A 150 14.55 -0.10 3.35
N TYR A 151 13.96 -1.02 4.08
CA TYR A 151 12.79 -1.79 3.67
C TYR A 151 11.55 -1.29 4.40
N ASN A 152 10.42 -1.27 3.70
CA ASN A 152 9.14 -0.97 4.34
C ASN A 152 8.45 -2.26 4.72
N PHE A 153 7.73 -2.23 5.83
CA PHE A 153 6.88 -3.34 6.24
C PHE A 153 5.47 -2.87 6.57
N GLU A 154 4.51 -3.77 6.43
CA GLU A 154 3.14 -3.59 6.86
C GLU A 154 2.67 -4.85 7.58
N VAL A 155 2.32 -4.72 8.87
CA VAL A 155 1.75 -5.80 9.68
C VAL A 155 0.25 -5.65 9.74
N ARG A 156 -0.47 -6.73 9.49
CA ARG A 156 -1.94 -6.83 9.54
C ARG A 156 -2.37 -7.95 10.45
N ALA A 157 -3.45 -7.75 11.16
CA ALA A 157 -4.13 -8.81 11.90
C ALA A 157 -5.57 -8.98 11.39
N LYS A 158 -6.01 -10.23 11.29
CA LYS A 158 -7.35 -10.60 10.85
C LYS A 158 -7.92 -11.69 11.75
N LEU A 159 -9.21 -11.59 12.01
CA LEU A 159 -9.98 -12.68 12.59
C LEU A 159 -10.64 -13.49 11.48
N LEU A 160 -10.48 -14.80 11.56
CA LEU A 160 -11.03 -15.74 10.61
C LEU A 160 -12.01 -16.67 11.31
N ALA A 161 -13.16 -16.89 10.69
CA ALA A 161 -14.12 -17.94 11.08
C ALA A 161 -14.02 -19.12 10.12
N ASN A 162 -14.39 -20.28 10.59
CA ASN A 162 -14.55 -21.43 9.73
C ASN A 162 -15.77 -21.24 8.81
N GLY A 163 -15.58 -21.48 7.52
CA GLY A 163 -16.62 -21.45 6.52
C GLY A 163 -16.61 -22.74 5.71
N GLU A 164 -17.68 -23.06 5.03
CA GLU A 164 -17.82 -24.27 4.19
C GLU A 164 -16.73 -24.38 3.11
N LYS A 165 -16.28 -23.24 2.57
CA LYS A 165 -15.23 -23.15 1.52
C LYS A 165 -13.84 -22.77 2.07
N GLY A 166 -13.65 -22.88 3.39
CA GLY A 166 -12.41 -22.49 4.07
C GLY A 166 -12.55 -21.24 4.95
N PRO A 167 -11.45 -20.77 5.55
CA PRO A 167 -11.47 -19.65 6.49
C PRO A 167 -12.01 -18.36 5.86
N ARG A 168 -13.02 -17.76 6.49
CA ARG A 168 -13.63 -16.49 6.08
C ARG A 168 -13.18 -15.36 7.00
N THR A 169 -12.74 -14.25 6.43
CA THR A 169 -12.36 -13.05 7.19
C THR A 169 -13.62 -12.40 7.79
N GLN A 170 -13.64 -12.25 9.10
CA GLN A 170 -14.69 -11.54 9.85
C GLN A 170 -14.29 -10.11 10.16
N MET A 171 -13.07 -9.91 10.66
CA MET A 171 -12.60 -8.60 11.10
C MET A 171 -11.13 -8.39 10.70
N VAL A 172 -10.78 -7.15 10.41
CA VAL A 172 -9.40 -6.75 10.04
C VAL A 172 -9.01 -5.56 10.90
N ALA A 173 -7.87 -5.66 11.58
CA ALA A 173 -7.26 -4.54 12.29
C ALA A 173 -6.67 -3.51 11.31
N TRP A 174 -6.57 -2.27 11.75
CA TRP A 174 -5.79 -1.29 11.03
C TRP A 174 -4.31 -1.71 10.98
N PRO A 175 -3.67 -1.59 9.81
CA PRO A 175 -2.30 -2.04 9.66
C PRO A 175 -1.32 -1.14 10.42
N LYS A 176 -0.29 -1.76 10.98
CA LYS A 176 0.91 -1.05 11.48
C LYS A 176 1.99 -1.10 10.41
N ARG A 177 2.61 0.05 10.18
CA ARG A 177 3.65 0.23 9.14
C ARG A 177 4.91 0.82 9.75
N GLY A 178 6.04 0.55 9.12
CA GLY A 178 7.31 1.11 9.51
C GLY A 178 8.42 0.73 8.55
N THR A 179 9.64 0.95 8.98
CA THR A 179 10.85 0.68 8.20
C THR A 179 11.81 -0.20 8.96
N ILE A 180 12.58 -0.99 8.21
CA ILE A 180 13.67 -1.85 8.70
C ILE A 180 14.93 -1.42 7.96
N GLU A 181 16.00 -1.16 8.69
CA GLU A 181 17.32 -0.98 8.11
C GLU A 181 18.04 -2.33 8.05
N VAL A 182 18.43 -2.76 6.85
CA VAL A 182 19.22 -3.97 6.61
C VAL A 182 20.64 -3.57 6.27
N LYS A 183 21.63 -4.17 6.97
CA LYS A 183 23.08 -3.92 6.80
C LYS A 183 23.81 -5.16 6.28
#